data_21235df972b744422feea27aadc25ed8
#
_entry.id   21235df972b744422feea27aadc25ed8
#
_cell.length_a   1.000
_cell.length_b   1.000
_cell.length_c   1.000
_cell.angle_alpha   90.00
_cell.angle_beta   90.00
_cell.angle_gamma   90.00
#
_symmetry.space_group_name_H-M   'P 1'
#
loop_
_entity.id
_entity.type
_entity.pdbx_description
1 polymer ?
#
loop_
_entity_poly.entity_id
_entity_poly.type
_entity_poly.pdbx_seq_one_letter_code
_entity_poly.pdbx_strand_id
1 'polypeptide(L)'
;MQDERNASQIIRKDARNCFVESLSDAFSNGRAHFAFATYDMNKPAGQRQTNNIHIYISVPELLELCRKLSCGELRYIMQQKKQTGDPKPIQEWLGGTSAEKLRQYGKARPDGKSLSRVCKLLAGQKTDFLLVADSGPGEKDAKGLIVPKFGNKPENHVAVSMTFESLSELLLMTKTHYEAWLTAWYLSQTHSGQPQNQKPANASNPPKQAAPSFQSNQGTPEYSGMRMF
;
A
#
# COMPACT_ATOMS: atom_id res chain seq x y z
N MET A 1 -25.47 -2.98 -4.30
CA MET A 1 -24.20 -3.71 -4.27
C MET A 1 -23.22 -2.84 -3.52
N GLN A 2 -22.91 -3.20 -2.27
CA GLN A 2 -21.83 -2.54 -1.52
C GLN A 2 -20.53 -2.89 -2.26
N ASP A 3 -19.83 -1.84 -2.68
CA ASP A 3 -18.48 -1.92 -3.20
C ASP A 3 -17.61 -2.46 -2.05
N GLU A 4 -17.24 -3.74 -2.10
CA GLU A 4 -16.27 -4.32 -1.17
C GLU A 4 -14.93 -3.65 -1.45
N ARG A 5 -14.76 -2.43 -0.95
CA ARG A 5 -13.46 -1.79 -0.90
C ARG A 5 -12.51 -2.76 -0.23
N ASN A 6 -11.42 -3.07 -0.89
CA ASN A 6 -10.37 -3.88 -0.30
C ASN A 6 -10.08 -3.36 1.11
N ALA A 7 -10.36 -4.17 2.14
CA ALA A 7 -10.25 -3.76 3.54
C ALA A 7 -8.85 -3.26 3.92
N SER A 8 -7.83 -3.56 3.11
CA SER A 8 -6.46 -3.08 3.28
C SER A 8 -6.16 -1.78 2.54
N GLN A 9 -7.05 -1.26 1.69
CA GLN A 9 -6.81 -0.04 0.94
C GLN A 9 -6.76 1.19 1.86
N ILE A 10 -5.63 1.92 1.83
CA ILE A 10 -5.43 3.17 2.58
C ILE A 10 -5.89 4.36 1.74
N ILE A 11 -5.30 4.52 0.58
CA ILE A 11 -5.58 5.62 -0.34
C ILE A 11 -5.28 5.18 -1.77
N ARG A 12 -6.05 5.73 -2.71
CA ARG A 12 -5.86 5.54 -4.14
C ARG A 12 -5.70 6.89 -4.84
N LYS A 13 -4.78 6.94 -5.81
CA LYS A 13 -4.55 8.09 -6.69
C LYS A 13 -4.70 7.65 -8.13
N ASP A 14 -5.70 8.20 -8.79
CA ASP A 14 -6.01 7.93 -10.18
C ASP A 14 -5.31 8.94 -11.10
N ALA A 15 -4.89 8.44 -12.28
CA ALA A 15 -4.43 9.21 -13.41
C ALA A 15 -5.19 8.73 -14.66
N ARG A 16 -4.78 9.20 -15.85
CA ARG A 16 -5.45 8.79 -17.09
C ARG A 16 -5.23 7.30 -17.36
N ASN A 17 -6.29 6.48 -17.25
CA ASN A 17 -6.31 5.04 -17.49
C ASN A 17 -5.40 4.20 -16.58
N CYS A 18 -4.94 4.74 -15.47
CA CYS A 18 -4.13 4.02 -14.49
C CYS A 18 -4.30 4.60 -13.09
N PHE A 19 -3.85 3.85 -12.10
CA PHE A 19 -3.83 4.30 -10.72
C PHE A 19 -2.68 3.68 -9.94
N VAL A 20 -2.41 4.26 -8.78
CA VAL A 20 -1.66 3.66 -7.69
C VAL A 20 -2.47 3.73 -6.42
N GLU A 21 -2.45 2.67 -5.65
CA GLU A 21 -3.04 2.64 -4.30
C GLU A 21 -2.02 2.13 -3.29
N SER A 22 -2.11 2.61 -2.07
CA SER A 22 -1.36 2.05 -0.95
C SER A 22 -2.24 1.14 -0.12
N LEU A 23 -1.65 0.04 0.37
CA LEU A 23 -2.31 -1.02 1.10
C LEU A 23 -1.59 -1.27 2.44
N SER A 24 -2.36 -1.66 3.47
CA SER A 24 -1.84 -1.92 4.82
C SER A 24 -1.41 -3.37 5.06
N ASP A 25 -1.63 -4.27 4.10
CA ASP A 25 -1.47 -5.73 4.23
C ASP A 25 -0.02 -6.21 4.44
N ALA A 26 0.97 -5.34 4.21
CA ALA A 26 2.39 -5.68 4.33
C ALA A 26 3.09 -5.01 5.54
N PHE A 27 2.37 -4.27 6.38
CA PHE A 27 2.95 -3.58 7.53
C PHE A 27 3.59 -4.54 8.54
N SER A 28 2.98 -5.68 8.77
CA SER A 28 3.53 -6.73 9.64
C SER A 28 4.90 -7.27 9.19
N ASN A 29 5.21 -7.11 7.90
CA ASN A 29 6.50 -7.49 7.33
C ASN A 29 7.49 -6.30 7.23
N GLY A 30 7.17 -5.16 7.87
CA GLY A 30 7.98 -3.94 7.83
C GLY A 30 8.03 -3.30 6.43
N ARG A 31 6.96 -3.45 5.63
CA ARG A 31 6.89 -2.93 4.26
C ARG A 31 5.62 -2.14 4.01
N ALA A 32 5.74 -1.08 3.23
CA ALA A 32 4.61 -0.41 2.59
C ALA A 32 4.35 -1.05 1.23
N HIS A 33 3.10 -1.35 0.94
CA HIS A 33 2.66 -1.98 -0.29
C HIS A 33 1.96 -0.97 -1.19
N PHE A 34 2.45 -0.82 -2.42
CA PHE A 34 1.83 0.00 -3.46
C PHE A 34 1.41 -0.90 -4.62
N ALA A 35 0.12 -0.88 -4.95
CA ALA A 35 -0.42 -1.60 -6.10
C ALA A 35 -0.68 -0.62 -7.24
N PHE A 36 -0.17 -0.96 -8.41
CA PHE A 36 -0.31 -0.19 -9.64
C PHE A 36 -1.14 -1.00 -10.64
N ALA A 37 -2.07 -0.35 -11.31
CA ALA A 37 -2.78 -0.99 -12.42
C ALA A 37 -3.14 0.03 -13.50
N THR A 38 -3.25 -0.47 -14.73
CA THR A 38 -3.97 0.20 -15.80
C THR A 38 -5.40 -0.34 -15.88
N TYR A 39 -6.31 0.42 -16.46
CA TYR A 39 -7.64 -0.08 -16.74
C TYR A 39 -8.09 0.26 -18.16
N ASP A 40 -8.82 -0.69 -18.73
CA ASP A 40 -9.44 -0.59 -20.05
C ASP A 40 -10.95 -0.44 -19.86
N MET A 41 -11.48 0.74 -20.18
CA MET A 41 -12.90 1.04 -20.05
C MET A 41 -13.78 0.26 -21.05
N ASN A 42 -13.21 -0.29 -22.10
CA ASN A 42 -13.92 -1.12 -23.07
C ASN A 42 -14.21 -2.53 -22.56
N LYS A 43 -13.59 -2.94 -21.45
CA LYS A 43 -13.82 -4.25 -20.83
C LYS A 43 -14.98 -4.21 -19.85
N PRO A 44 -15.67 -5.34 -19.63
CA PRO A 44 -16.71 -5.47 -18.61
C PRO A 44 -16.22 -5.08 -17.21
N ALA A 45 -17.14 -4.63 -16.38
CA ALA A 45 -16.85 -4.41 -14.96
C ALA A 45 -16.26 -5.68 -14.33
N GLY A 46 -15.20 -5.52 -13.51
CA GLY A 46 -14.46 -6.64 -12.92
C GLY A 46 -13.30 -7.20 -13.78
N GLN A 47 -13.25 -6.89 -15.07
CA GLN A 47 -12.16 -7.29 -15.98
C GLN A 47 -11.37 -6.09 -16.50
N ARG A 48 -11.66 -4.90 -16.00
CA ARG A 48 -11.05 -3.65 -16.50
C ARG A 48 -9.60 -3.48 -16.10
N GLN A 49 -9.18 -4.04 -14.98
CA GLN A 49 -7.80 -3.92 -14.52
C GLN A 49 -6.86 -4.77 -15.37
N THR A 50 -5.78 -4.13 -15.81
CA THR A 50 -4.70 -4.76 -16.57
C THR A 50 -3.35 -4.30 -16.01
N ASN A 51 -2.24 -4.95 -16.39
CA ASN A 51 -0.89 -4.57 -15.93
C ASN A 51 -0.77 -4.38 -14.41
N ASN A 52 -1.29 -5.32 -13.64
CA ASN A 52 -1.27 -5.23 -12.19
C ASN A 52 0.15 -5.48 -11.64
N ILE A 53 0.75 -4.48 -10.96
CA ILE A 53 2.12 -4.53 -10.46
C ILE A 53 2.10 -4.16 -8.97
N HIS A 54 2.64 -5.05 -8.13
CA HIS A 54 2.74 -4.86 -6.68
C HIS A 54 4.18 -4.54 -6.28
N ILE A 55 4.38 -3.38 -5.65
CA ILE A 55 5.67 -2.87 -5.19
C ILE A 55 5.68 -2.85 -3.67
N TYR A 56 6.76 -3.33 -3.09
CA TYR A 56 6.97 -3.36 -1.64
C TYR A 56 8.24 -2.60 -1.31
N ILE A 57 8.12 -1.46 -0.64
CA ILE A 57 9.27 -0.69 -0.14
C ILE A 57 9.39 -0.89 1.37
N SER A 58 10.59 -0.80 1.90
CA SER A 58 10.78 -0.89 3.34
C SER A 58 10.20 0.32 4.06
N VAL A 59 9.72 0.13 5.28
CA VAL A 59 9.20 1.25 6.08
C VAL A 59 10.25 2.35 6.29
N PRO A 60 11.54 2.06 6.58
CA PRO A 60 12.57 3.10 6.66
C PRO A 60 12.69 3.94 5.38
N GLU A 61 12.60 3.33 4.19
CA GLU A 61 12.62 4.06 2.91
C GLU A 61 11.38 4.94 2.73
N LEU A 62 10.20 4.45 3.13
CA LEU A 62 8.98 5.25 3.13
C LEU A 62 9.13 6.47 4.05
N LEU A 63 9.63 6.28 5.28
CA LEU A 63 9.81 7.35 6.26
C LEU A 63 10.82 8.39 5.79
N GLU A 64 11.92 7.96 5.16
CA GLU A 64 12.91 8.87 4.58
C GLU A 64 12.32 9.67 3.40
N LEU A 65 11.50 9.05 2.57
CA LEU A 65 10.81 9.76 1.49
C LEU A 65 9.81 10.79 2.05
N CYS A 66 9.07 10.45 3.12
CA CYS A 66 8.20 11.38 3.83
C CYS A 66 8.99 12.53 4.47
N ARG A 67 10.16 12.27 5.04
CA ARG A 67 11.04 13.31 5.57
C ARG A 67 11.47 14.29 4.47
N LYS A 68 11.97 13.78 3.33
CA LYS A 68 12.37 14.60 2.17
C LYS A 68 11.21 15.43 1.62
N LEU A 69 10.00 14.85 1.64
CA LEU A 69 8.79 15.57 1.27
C LEU A 69 8.53 16.75 2.21
N SER A 70 8.53 16.49 3.53
CA SER A 70 8.14 17.46 4.55
C SER A 70 9.15 18.60 4.71
N CYS A 71 10.45 18.36 4.51
CA CYS A 71 11.49 19.40 4.57
C CYS A 71 11.72 20.13 3.24
N GLY A 72 10.92 19.84 2.19
CA GLY A 72 11.04 20.48 0.88
C GLY A 72 12.17 19.94 -0.02
N GLU A 73 13.00 19.02 0.46
CA GLU A 73 14.12 18.43 -0.30
C GLU A 73 13.63 17.75 -1.58
N LEU A 74 12.51 17.01 -1.49
CA LEU A 74 11.94 16.33 -2.65
C LEU A 74 11.48 17.32 -3.73
N ARG A 75 10.89 18.45 -3.34
CA ARG A 75 10.49 19.52 -4.26
C ARG A 75 11.71 20.14 -4.92
N TYR A 76 12.74 20.41 -4.14
CA TYR A 76 13.99 20.96 -4.67
C TYR A 76 14.64 20.03 -5.70
N ILE A 77 14.81 18.75 -5.39
CA ILE A 77 15.38 17.75 -6.32
C ILE A 77 14.55 17.67 -7.60
N MET A 78 13.23 17.65 -7.51
CA MET A 78 12.34 17.63 -8.67
C MET A 78 12.54 18.86 -9.56
N GLN A 79 12.61 20.05 -8.97
CA GLN A 79 12.83 21.29 -9.71
C GLN A 79 14.20 21.30 -10.41
N GLN A 80 15.27 20.89 -9.72
CA GLN A 80 16.61 20.78 -10.30
C GLN A 80 16.65 19.83 -11.50
N LYS A 81 16.01 18.66 -11.37
CA LYS A 81 15.94 17.68 -12.48
C LYS A 81 15.16 18.22 -13.69
N LYS A 82 14.08 18.97 -13.46
CA LYS A 82 13.33 19.63 -14.54
C LYS A 82 14.18 20.69 -15.25
N GLN A 83 14.92 21.49 -14.51
CA GLN A 83 15.78 22.55 -15.06
C GLN A 83 16.95 22.00 -15.87
N THR A 84 17.56 20.92 -15.40
CA THR A 84 18.73 20.30 -16.05
C THR A 84 18.34 19.28 -17.12
N GLY A 85 17.08 18.89 -17.21
CA GLY A 85 16.63 17.81 -18.10
C GLY A 85 17.18 16.42 -17.72
N ASP A 86 17.65 16.24 -16.47
CA ASP A 86 18.21 14.96 -16.01
C ASP A 86 17.12 13.86 -15.95
N PRO A 87 17.23 12.81 -16.79
CA PRO A 87 16.23 11.75 -16.86
C PRO A 87 16.34 10.72 -15.73
N LYS A 88 17.39 10.79 -14.90
CA LYS A 88 17.60 9.81 -13.82
C LYS A 88 16.48 9.88 -12.78
N PRO A 89 16.05 8.76 -12.21
CA PRO A 89 15.04 8.78 -11.14
C PRO A 89 15.54 9.56 -9.91
N ILE A 90 14.60 10.19 -9.22
CA ILE A 90 14.82 10.78 -7.89
C ILE A 90 15.07 9.67 -6.87
N GLN A 91 14.29 8.60 -7.01
CA GLN A 91 14.40 7.40 -6.19
C GLN A 91 14.03 6.18 -7.05
N GLU A 92 14.72 5.06 -6.82
CA GLU A 92 14.44 3.78 -7.46
C GLU A 92 14.38 2.67 -6.42
N TRP A 93 13.39 1.79 -6.56
CA TRP A 93 13.23 0.61 -5.73
C TRP A 93 13.24 -0.63 -6.61
N LEU A 94 14.14 -1.54 -6.30
CA LEU A 94 14.26 -2.84 -6.96
C LEU A 94 13.67 -3.92 -6.06
N GLY A 95 12.96 -4.84 -6.64
CA GLY A 95 12.38 -5.97 -5.93
C GLY A 95 12.00 -7.09 -6.87
N GLY A 96 11.46 -8.14 -6.29
CA GLY A 96 11.02 -9.26 -7.12
C GLY A 96 10.71 -10.51 -6.30
N THR A 97 10.33 -11.55 -7.02
CA THR A 97 10.05 -12.87 -6.45
C THR A 97 10.90 -13.89 -7.20
N SER A 98 11.68 -14.68 -6.47
CA SER A 98 12.54 -15.67 -7.09
C SER A 98 11.73 -16.78 -7.78
N ALA A 99 12.33 -17.42 -8.78
CA ALA A 99 11.69 -18.52 -9.53
C ALA A 99 11.26 -19.67 -8.60
N GLU A 100 12.05 -19.96 -7.54
CA GLU A 100 11.72 -20.97 -6.54
C GLU A 100 10.44 -20.61 -5.78
N LYS A 101 10.33 -19.36 -5.27
CA LYS A 101 9.13 -18.88 -4.58
C LYS A 101 7.91 -18.82 -5.50
N LEU A 102 8.10 -18.42 -6.76
CA LEU A 102 7.01 -18.45 -7.74
C LEU A 102 6.46 -19.86 -7.95
N ARG A 103 7.34 -20.87 -8.02
CA ARG A 103 6.94 -22.29 -8.10
C ARG A 103 6.18 -22.74 -6.84
N GLN A 104 6.66 -22.38 -5.65
CA GLN A 104 5.99 -22.69 -4.39
C GLN A 104 4.58 -22.12 -4.31
N TYR A 105 4.34 -20.94 -4.90
CA TYR A 105 3.02 -20.29 -4.91
C TYR A 105 2.13 -20.69 -6.10
N GLY A 106 2.56 -21.66 -6.93
CA GLY A 106 1.82 -22.05 -8.14
C GLY A 106 1.77 -20.96 -9.21
N LYS A 107 2.68 -19.99 -9.15
CA LYS A 107 2.75 -18.82 -10.06
C LYS A 107 4.04 -18.83 -10.90
N ALA A 108 4.57 -20.03 -11.18
CA ALA A 108 5.77 -20.18 -12.00
C ALA A 108 5.58 -19.49 -13.36
N ARG A 109 6.60 -18.75 -13.78
CA ARG A 109 6.61 -18.12 -15.10
C ARG A 109 6.92 -19.18 -16.17
N PRO A 110 6.35 -19.03 -17.39
CA PRO A 110 6.61 -19.97 -18.50
C PRO A 110 8.11 -20.04 -18.89
N ASP A 111 8.83 -18.93 -18.75
CA ASP A 111 10.27 -18.82 -19.04
C ASP A 111 11.17 -19.35 -17.90
N GLY A 112 10.59 -19.83 -16.79
CA GLY A 112 11.31 -20.34 -15.63
C GLY A 112 12.10 -19.30 -14.84
N LYS A 113 12.06 -18.01 -15.23
CA LYS A 113 12.82 -16.92 -14.60
C LYS A 113 12.12 -16.39 -13.35
N SER A 114 12.86 -15.63 -12.56
CA SER A 114 12.33 -14.81 -11.47
C SER A 114 11.45 -13.69 -12.04
N LEU A 115 10.52 -13.18 -11.23
CA LEU A 115 9.75 -11.98 -11.56
C LEU A 115 10.43 -10.77 -10.91
N SER A 116 10.98 -9.87 -11.73
CA SER A 116 11.50 -8.59 -11.27
C SER A 116 10.42 -7.52 -11.27
N ARG A 117 10.49 -6.62 -10.30
CA ARG A 117 9.66 -5.41 -10.20
C ARG A 117 10.55 -4.23 -9.89
N VAL A 118 10.32 -3.14 -10.60
CA VAL A 118 11.06 -1.88 -10.42
C VAL A 118 10.05 -0.77 -10.24
N CYS A 119 10.25 0.08 -9.24
CA CYS A 119 9.49 1.32 -9.10
C CYS A 119 10.44 2.51 -9.16
N LYS A 120 10.07 3.55 -9.91
CA LYS A 120 10.87 4.76 -10.09
C LYS A 120 10.02 5.98 -9.79
N LEU A 121 10.53 6.87 -8.96
CA LEU A 121 10.00 8.22 -8.81
C LEU A 121 10.85 9.16 -9.67
N LEU A 122 10.23 9.78 -10.67
CA LEU A 122 10.87 10.70 -11.60
C LEU A 122 10.30 12.11 -11.47
N ALA A 123 11.06 13.11 -11.88
CA ALA A 123 10.50 14.43 -12.16
C ALA A 123 9.61 14.34 -13.41
N GLY A 124 8.34 14.72 -13.28
CA GLY A 124 7.37 14.66 -14.38
C GLY A 124 7.57 15.85 -15.35
N GLN A 125 7.36 15.64 -16.63
CA GLN A 125 7.44 16.71 -17.62
C GLN A 125 6.22 17.63 -17.56
N LYS A 126 5.02 17.06 -17.51
CA LYS A 126 3.74 17.79 -17.51
C LYS A 126 3.17 17.99 -16.10
N THR A 127 3.55 17.15 -15.17
CA THR A 127 3.17 17.18 -13.75
C THR A 127 4.42 17.32 -12.91
N ASP A 128 4.30 17.37 -11.57
CA ASP A 128 5.47 17.46 -10.71
C ASP A 128 6.26 16.18 -10.70
N PHE A 129 5.56 15.04 -10.59
CA PHE A 129 6.16 13.73 -10.51
C PHE A 129 5.54 12.73 -11.48
N LEU A 130 6.32 11.71 -11.79
CA LEU A 130 5.88 10.52 -12.48
C LEU A 130 6.34 9.30 -11.67
N LEU A 131 5.38 8.53 -11.18
CA LEU A 131 5.64 7.29 -10.46
C LEU A 131 5.44 6.13 -11.43
N VAL A 132 6.54 5.43 -11.74
CA VAL A 132 6.57 4.36 -12.74
C VAL A 132 6.79 3.02 -12.06
N ALA A 133 5.97 2.04 -12.39
CA ALA A 133 6.17 0.66 -12.00
C ALA A 133 6.32 -0.23 -13.25
N ASP A 134 7.37 -1.02 -13.25
CA ASP A 134 7.69 -1.98 -14.31
C ASP A 134 7.79 -3.39 -13.73
N SER A 135 7.35 -4.40 -14.47
CA SER A 135 7.60 -5.80 -14.12
C SER A 135 7.89 -6.65 -15.36
N GLY A 136 8.66 -7.71 -15.14
CA GLY A 136 9.05 -8.63 -16.21
C GLY A 136 10.07 -9.65 -15.72
N PRO A 137 10.75 -10.37 -16.64
CA PRO A 137 11.74 -11.36 -16.27
C PRO A 137 12.89 -10.75 -15.48
N GLY A 138 13.33 -11.47 -14.47
CA GLY A 138 14.46 -11.09 -13.62
C GLY A 138 15.38 -12.25 -13.32
N GLU A 139 16.58 -11.92 -12.89
CA GLU A 139 17.59 -12.90 -12.45
C GLU A 139 18.07 -12.52 -11.06
N LYS A 140 18.53 -13.53 -10.32
CA LYS A 140 19.13 -13.33 -9.02
C LYS A 140 20.59 -12.95 -9.19
N ASP A 141 20.99 -11.81 -8.65
CA ASP A 141 22.40 -11.40 -8.64
C ASP A 141 23.23 -12.16 -7.58
N ALA A 142 24.53 -11.88 -7.53
CA ALA A 142 25.43 -12.49 -6.57
C ALA A 142 25.10 -12.20 -5.09
N LYS A 143 24.33 -11.12 -4.84
CA LYS A 143 23.85 -10.72 -3.49
C LYS A 143 22.47 -11.29 -3.17
N GLY A 144 21.87 -12.05 -4.10
CA GLY A 144 20.54 -12.63 -3.94
C GLY A 144 19.39 -11.68 -4.27
N LEU A 145 19.65 -10.47 -4.77
CA LEU A 145 18.65 -9.53 -5.21
C LEU A 145 18.13 -9.92 -6.61
N ILE A 146 16.83 -9.78 -6.83
CA ILE A 146 16.25 -9.97 -8.15
C ILE A 146 16.42 -8.68 -8.96
N VAL A 147 17.25 -8.74 -9.99
CA VAL A 147 17.51 -7.63 -10.91
C VAL A 147 16.74 -7.81 -12.22
N PRO A 148 16.27 -6.72 -12.86
CA PRO A 148 15.51 -6.80 -14.10
C PRO A 148 16.37 -7.30 -15.26
N LYS A 149 15.79 -8.12 -16.13
CA LYS A 149 16.37 -8.63 -17.38
C LYS A 149 15.47 -8.36 -18.59
N PHE A 150 14.76 -7.26 -18.58
CA PHE A 150 13.85 -6.84 -19.65
C PHE A 150 14.30 -5.55 -20.37
N GLY A 151 15.42 -4.92 -19.93
CA GLY A 151 15.93 -3.68 -20.53
C GLY A 151 14.88 -2.57 -20.52
N ASN A 152 14.63 -1.99 -21.69
CA ASN A 152 13.63 -0.93 -21.88
C ASN A 152 12.23 -1.44 -22.26
N LYS A 153 12.00 -2.76 -22.25
CA LYS A 153 10.72 -3.38 -22.64
C LYS A 153 10.21 -4.29 -21.53
N PRO A 154 9.65 -3.73 -20.45
CA PRO A 154 9.00 -4.51 -19.41
C PRO A 154 7.77 -5.23 -19.98
N GLU A 155 7.37 -6.33 -19.36
CA GLU A 155 6.13 -7.04 -19.73
C GLU A 155 4.88 -6.25 -19.29
N ASN A 156 4.97 -5.62 -18.11
CA ASN A 156 3.94 -4.73 -17.62
C ASN A 156 4.59 -3.39 -17.26
N HIS A 157 3.90 -2.32 -17.62
CA HIS A 157 4.32 -0.94 -17.41
C HIS A 157 3.13 -0.11 -16.96
N VAL A 158 3.26 0.60 -15.84
CA VAL A 158 2.26 1.54 -15.34
C VAL A 158 2.98 2.82 -14.94
N ALA A 159 2.52 3.96 -15.47
CA ALA A 159 3.08 5.27 -15.18
C ALA A 159 1.97 6.21 -14.69
N VAL A 160 2.04 6.61 -13.43
CA VAL A 160 1.04 7.44 -12.76
C VAL A 160 1.62 8.86 -12.60
N SER A 161 1.02 9.82 -13.31
CA SER A 161 1.37 11.24 -13.20
C SER A 161 0.76 11.82 -11.92
N MET A 162 1.54 12.58 -11.15
CA MET A 162 1.12 13.12 -9.86
C MET A 162 1.54 14.57 -9.70
N THR A 163 0.66 15.37 -9.09
CA THR A 163 1.05 16.66 -8.52
C THR A 163 1.82 16.44 -7.22
N PHE A 164 2.43 17.51 -6.70
CA PHE A 164 3.10 17.47 -5.40
C PHE A 164 2.10 17.08 -4.29
N GLU A 165 0.89 17.62 -4.33
CA GLU A 165 -0.18 17.34 -3.36
C GLU A 165 -0.60 15.87 -3.42
N SER A 166 -0.83 15.32 -4.62
CA SER A 166 -1.23 13.91 -4.80
C SER A 166 -0.17 12.94 -4.27
N LEU A 167 1.11 13.22 -4.51
CA LEU A 167 2.20 12.42 -3.97
C LEU A 167 2.29 12.58 -2.44
N SER A 168 2.13 13.80 -1.93
CA SER A 168 2.12 14.07 -0.49
C SER A 168 1.04 13.30 0.23
N GLU A 169 -0.18 13.32 -0.29
CA GLU A 169 -1.31 12.57 0.27
C GLU A 169 -1.04 11.06 0.25
N LEU A 170 -0.54 10.52 -0.87
CA LEU A 170 -0.21 9.10 -0.98
C LEU A 170 0.79 8.67 0.11
N LEU A 171 1.88 9.42 0.26
CA LEU A 171 2.96 9.07 1.19
C LEU A 171 2.57 9.31 2.66
N LEU A 172 2.00 10.48 2.97
CA LEU A 172 1.67 10.85 4.34
C LEU A 172 0.51 10.03 4.90
N MET A 173 -0.52 9.72 4.08
CA MET A 173 -1.59 8.82 4.51
C MET A 173 -1.06 7.40 4.78
N THR A 174 -0.18 6.89 3.92
CA THR A 174 0.45 5.59 4.14
C THR A 174 1.27 5.57 5.43
N LYS A 175 2.06 6.62 5.69
CA LYS A 175 2.83 6.80 6.94
C LYS A 175 1.91 6.83 8.16
N THR A 176 0.85 7.64 8.14
CA THR A 176 -0.10 7.77 9.25
C THR A 176 -0.78 6.45 9.59
N HIS A 177 -1.20 5.70 8.57
CA HIS A 177 -1.78 4.37 8.76
C HIS A 177 -0.76 3.36 9.32
N TYR A 178 0.49 3.42 8.89
CA TYR A 178 1.55 2.59 9.46
C TYR A 178 1.78 2.92 10.94
N GLU A 179 1.85 4.19 11.32
CA GLU A 179 2.05 4.62 12.71
C GLU A 179 0.88 4.19 13.62
N ALA A 180 -0.35 4.33 13.13
CA ALA A 180 -1.53 3.85 13.83
C ALA A 180 -1.52 2.32 14.00
N TRP A 181 -1.18 1.58 12.93
CA TRP A 181 -1.03 0.13 12.97
C TRP A 181 0.05 -0.29 13.97
N LEU A 182 1.22 0.35 13.95
CA LEU A 182 2.33 0.04 14.85
C LEU A 182 1.96 0.28 16.31
N THR A 183 1.26 1.38 16.59
CA THR A 183 0.74 1.68 17.94
C THR A 183 -0.23 0.59 18.42
N ALA A 184 -1.20 0.22 17.58
CA ALA A 184 -2.15 -0.85 17.91
C ALA A 184 -1.45 -2.21 18.13
N TRP A 185 -0.44 -2.50 17.33
CA TRP A 185 0.37 -3.72 17.45
C TRP A 185 1.12 -3.76 18.80
N TYR A 186 1.79 -2.69 19.21
CA TYR A 186 2.45 -2.63 20.53
C TYR A 186 1.45 -2.74 21.68
N LEU A 187 0.31 -2.09 21.60
CA LEU A 187 -0.73 -2.21 22.62
C LEU A 187 -1.26 -3.64 22.75
N SER A 188 -1.43 -4.34 21.65
CA SER A 188 -1.86 -5.74 21.67
C SER A 188 -0.84 -6.67 22.34
N GLN A 189 0.46 -6.39 22.20
CA GLN A 189 1.53 -7.16 22.84
C GLN A 189 1.54 -6.93 24.37
N THR A 190 1.28 -5.72 24.84
CA THR A 190 1.27 -5.43 26.27
C THR A 190 0.10 -6.08 26.99
N HIS A 191 -1.04 -6.28 26.31
CA HIS A 191 -2.21 -6.95 26.89
C HIS A 191 -2.10 -8.49 26.89
N SER A 192 -1.30 -9.07 25.99
CA SER A 192 -1.06 -10.52 25.97
C SER A 192 -0.01 -11.00 27.00
N GLY A 193 0.67 -10.08 27.67
CA GLY A 193 1.69 -10.37 28.69
C GLY A 193 1.19 -10.45 30.15
N GLN A 194 -0.09 -10.30 30.42
CA GLN A 194 -0.60 -10.60 31.76
C GLN A 194 -0.74 -12.12 31.96
N PRO A 195 -0.03 -12.73 32.93
CA PRO A 195 -0.22 -14.12 33.24
C PRO A 195 -1.65 -14.32 33.76
N GLN A 196 -2.46 -15.09 33.03
CA GLN A 196 -3.68 -15.67 33.59
C GLN A 196 -3.31 -16.70 34.66
N ASN A 197 -2.85 -16.23 35.82
CA ASN A 197 -2.69 -17.01 37.02
C ASN A 197 -3.73 -16.58 38.04
N GLN A 198 -4.97 -16.98 37.81
CA GLN A 198 -5.90 -17.31 38.88
C GLN A 198 -6.87 -18.36 38.36
N LYS A 199 -6.53 -19.64 38.58
CA LYS A 199 -7.53 -20.65 38.70
C LYS A 199 -8.45 -20.26 39.85
N PRO A 200 -9.76 -20.08 39.68
CA PRO A 200 -10.66 -20.05 40.80
C PRO A 200 -10.79 -21.47 41.30
N ALA A 201 -10.41 -21.66 42.57
CA ALA A 201 -10.78 -22.86 43.33
C ALA A 201 -12.30 -22.97 43.35
N ASN A 202 -12.78 -24.19 43.10
CA ASN A 202 -14.10 -24.75 43.38
C ASN A 202 -15.19 -23.78 43.87
N ALA A 203 -16.14 -23.46 42.99
CA ALA A 203 -17.45 -23.02 43.39
C ALA A 203 -18.49 -23.84 42.61
N SER A 204 -19.23 -24.58 43.36
CA SER A 204 -20.44 -25.37 43.04
C SER A 204 -21.44 -24.57 42.18
N ASN A 205 -22.13 -25.30 41.28
CA ASN A 205 -23.17 -24.83 40.38
C ASN A 205 -24.20 -23.87 41.03
N PRO A 206 -24.46 -22.70 40.41
CA PRO A 206 -25.70 -21.98 40.63
C PRO A 206 -26.75 -22.28 39.52
N PRO A 207 -28.05 -22.08 39.82
CA PRO A 207 -29.15 -22.54 38.99
C PRO A 207 -29.39 -21.67 37.76
N LYS A 208 -29.96 -22.29 36.72
CA LYS A 208 -30.43 -21.66 35.48
C LYS A 208 -31.39 -20.50 35.78
N GLN A 209 -31.01 -19.27 35.38
CA GLN A 209 -31.93 -18.16 35.24
C GLN A 209 -32.20 -17.84 33.77
N ALA A 210 -33.49 -17.57 33.50
CA ALA A 210 -34.08 -17.32 32.20
C ALA A 210 -33.56 -15.97 31.60
N ALA A 211 -33.46 -15.94 30.28
CA ALA A 211 -33.07 -14.76 29.51
C ALA A 211 -34.12 -13.63 29.58
N PRO A 212 -33.73 -12.37 29.72
CA PRO A 212 -34.64 -11.24 29.54
C PRO A 212 -34.82 -10.90 28.06
N SER A 213 -36.06 -10.73 27.65
CA SER A 213 -36.50 -10.23 26.35
C SER A 213 -36.18 -8.74 26.22
N PHE A 214 -35.46 -8.36 25.17
CA PHE A 214 -35.25 -6.95 24.79
C PHE A 214 -36.47 -6.46 24.03
N GLN A 215 -37.19 -5.49 24.60
CA GLN A 215 -38.16 -4.64 23.90
C GLN A 215 -37.42 -3.48 23.19
N SER A 216 -37.69 -3.34 21.90
CA SER A 216 -37.24 -2.22 21.08
C SER A 216 -37.97 -0.94 21.49
N ASN A 217 -37.26 0.06 21.96
CA ASN A 217 -37.77 1.43 22.10
C ASN A 217 -37.20 2.30 20.97
N GLN A 218 -38.10 2.68 20.03
CA GLN A 218 -37.84 3.71 19.03
C GLN A 218 -37.92 5.08 19.71
N GLY A 219 -36.84 5.82 19.67
CA GLY A 219 -36.80 7.22 20.07
C GLY A 219 -35.81 7.98 19.18
N THR A 220 -36.35 8.70 18.19
CA THR A 220 -35.63 9.71 17.39
C THR A 220 -35.36 10.94 18.22
N PRO A 221 -34.16 11.51 18.28
CA PRO A 221 -33.94 12.87 18.69
C PRO A 221 -33.93 13.82 17.47
N GLU A 222 -34.88 14.75 17.44
CA GLU A 222 -34.82 15.97 16.63
C GLU A 222 -33.59 16.81 16.98
N TYR A 223 -32.80 17.16 15.96
CA TYR A 223 -31.80 18.21 16.08
C TYR A 223 -32.36 19.52 15.61
N SER A 224 -32.79 20.35 16.55
CA SER A 224 -33.10 21.77 16.36
C SER A 224 -31.82 22.58 16.33
N GLY A 225 -31.77 23.49 15.39
CA GLY A 225 -30.71 24.35 14.92
C GLY A 225 -29.87 25.10 15.98
N MET A 226 -28.65 25.39 15.55
CA MET A 226 -27.94 26.59 15.97
C MET A 226 -27.10 27.13 14.80
N ARG A 227 -27.56 28.28 14.28
CA ARG A 227 -26.77 29.24 13.49
C ARG A 227 -25.80 29.94 14.45
N MET A 228 -24.62 30.31 13.94
CA MET A 228 -23.81 31.53 14.16
C MET A 228 -22.31 31.19 14.09
N PHE A 229 -21.45 31.83 13.47
CA PHE A 229 -21.10 33.08 12.79
C PHE A 229 -19.99 32.74 11.79
#